data_e3746e3fe6825e933e746551d08db7ac
#
_entry.id   e3746e3fe6825e933e746551d08db7ac
#
_cell.length_a   1.000
_cell.length_b   1.000
_cell.length_c   1.000
_cell.angle_alpha   90.00
_cell.angle_beta   90.00
_cell.angle_gamma   90.00
#
_symmetry.space_group_name_H-M   'P 1'
#
loop_
_entity.id
_entity.type
_entity.pdbx_description
1 polymer ?
#
loop_
_entity_poly.entity_id
_entity_poly.type
_entity_poly.pdbx_seq_one_letter_code
_entity_poly.pdbx_strand_id
1 'polypeptide(L)'
;RSVKGDVAHVAAIKRALGDMASVRVDANQAWSVTEALEGMAMLADAGVDMVEQPITASDKAGLQRLTQANIIPIMADEALHGPRDAFVVASAQAADIFAIKINQSGGLRGAAEVAAIGKAANIALYGGTMLEGAVGTMASAQLFSTFHDLAWGTELFGPLLLTEEILREPLQYRDFALEIPRRPGLGIDLDEEKLARLRRDR
;
A
#
# COMPACT_ATOMS: atom_id res chain seq x y z
N ARG A 1 21.29 -0.18 -11.26
CA ARG A 1 20.58 -1.32 -10.67
C ARG A 1 20.16 -2.24 -11.81
N SER A 2 20.17 -3.54 -11.59
CA SER A 2 19.70 -4.51 -12.58
C SER A 2 18.66 -5.42 -11.92
N VAL A 3 17.64 -5.81 -12.66
CA VAL A 3 16.59 -6.74 -12.18
C VAL A 3 17.20 -7.97 -11.51
N LYS A 4 18.21 -8.58 -12.12
CA LYS A 4 18.91 -9.77 -11.55
C LYS A 4 19.56 -9.49 -10.20
N GLY A 5 20.16 -8.31 -10.01
CA GLY A 5 20.77 -7.92 -8.75
C GLY A 5 19.73 -7.68 -7.65
N ASP A 6 18.66 -7.00 -7.99
CA ASP A 6 17.56 -6.72 -7.07
C ASP A 6 16.86 -8.02 -6.64
N VAL A 7 16.56 -8.90 -7.58
CA VAL A 7 15.97 -10.22 -7.31
C VAL A 7 16.88 -11.10 -6.46
N ALA A 8 18.19 -11.13 -6.74
CA ALA A 8 19.14 -11.91 -5.94
C ALA A 8 19.18 -11.46 -4.47
N HIS A 9 19.06 -10.15 -4.23
CA HIS A 9 18.97 -9.58 -2.89
C HIS A 9 17.68 -10.03 -2.17
N VAL A 10 16.53 -9.88 -2.82
CA VAL A 10 15.23 -10.32 -2.27
C VAL A 10 15.20 -11.82 -2.00
N ALA A 11 15.72 -12.64 -2.93
CA ALA A 11 15.82 -14.07 -2.76
C ALA A 11 16.70 -14.48 -1.56
N ALA A 12 17.77 -13.72 -1.28
CA ALA A 12 18.58 -13.94 -0.09
C ALA A 12 17.81 -13.63 1.20
N ILE A 13 17.03 -12.55 1.20
CA ILE A 13 16.14 -12.20 2.32
C ILE A 13 15.10 -13.31 2.54
N LYS A 14 14.39 -13.73 1.50
CA LYS A 14 13.38 -14.79 1.59
C LYS A 14 13.96 -16.11 2.12
N ARG A 15 15.15 -16.51 1.63
CA ARG A 15 15.85 -17.69 2.16
C ARG A 15 16.19 -17.58 3.65
N ALA A 16 16.59 -16.39 4.11
CA ALA A 16 16.91 -16.16 5.51
C ALA A 16 15.67 -16.19 6.41
N LEU A 17 14.53 -15.67 5.91
CA LEU A 17 13.25 -15.64 6.62
C LEU A 17 12.51 -17.00 6.56
N GLY A 18 12.70 -17.79 5.49
CA GLY A 18 11.93 -19.01 5.28
C GLY A 18 10.43 -18.72 5.29
N ASP A 19 9.68 -19.49 6.09
CA ASP A 19 8.23 -19.37 6.25
C ASP A 19 7.82 -18.47 7.42
N MET A 20 8.79 -17.81 8.09
CA MET A 20 8.49 -16.92 9.22
C MET A 20 7.77 -15.64 8.81
N ALA A 21 7.93 -15.20 7.56
CA ALA A 21 7.31 -14.00 7.06
C ALA A 21 6.98 -14.07 5.57
N SER A 22 5.90 -13.40 5.19
CA SER A 22 5.57 -13.03 3.81
C SER A 22 6.60 -12.02 3.30
N VAL A 23 7.06 -12.18 2.04
CA VAL A 23 7.95 -11.21 1.40
C VAL A 23 7.24 -10.62 0.20
N ARG A 24 7.14 -9.31 0.18
CA ARG A 24 6.51 -8.49 -0.87
C ARG A 24 7.55 -7.55 -1.43
N VAL A 25 7.43 -7.22 -2.71
CA VAL A 25 8.39 -6.36 -3.40
C VAL A 25 7.65 -5.19 -4.00
N ASP A 26 8.03 -3.98 -3.61
CA ASP A 26 7.65 -2.77 -4.31
C ASP A 26 8.77 -2.38 -5.28
N ALA A 27 8.46 -2.38 -6.57
CA ALA A 27 9.38 -2.00 -7.61
C ALA A 27 9.33 -0.49 -7.95
N ASN A 28 8.34 0.24 -7.44
CA ASN A 28 8.18 1.69 -7.62
C ASN A 28 8.40 2.11 -9.09
N GLN A 29 7.71 1.44 -10.01
CA GLN A 29 7.73 1.75 -11.44
C GLN A 29 9.12 1.60 -12.13
N ALA A 30 10.04 0.84 -11.53
CA ALA A 30 11.44 0.83 -11.96
C ALA A 30 11.71 0.00 -13.22
N TRP A 31 10.80 -0.88 -13.61
CA TRP A 31 11.03 -1.83 -14.70
C TRP A 31 10.28 -1.46 -15.99
N SER A 32 10.83 -1.88 -17.13
CA SER A 32 10.07 -2.04 -18.37
C SER A 32 9.20 -3.30 -18.30
N VAL A 33 8.23 -3.44 -19.19
CA VAL A 33 7.37 -4.66 -19.26
C VAL A 33 8.20 -5.93 -19.43
N THR A 34 9.28 -5.89 -20.23
CA THR A 34 10.15 -7.05 -20.45
C THR A 34 10.93 -7.41 -19.20
N GLU A 35 11.51 -6.42 -18.53
CA GLU A 35 12.23 -6.61 -17.27
C GLU A 35 11.28 -7.09 -16.16
N ALA A 36 10.03 -6.59 -16.13
CA ALA A 36 9.03 -7.03 -15.17
C ALA A 36 8.67 -8.50 -15.36
N LEU A 37 8.47 -8.98 -16.60
CA LEU A 37 8.20 -10.39 -16.88
C LEU A 37 9.35 -11.30 -16.40
N GLU A 38 10.60 -10.92 -16.67
CA GLU A 38 11.78 -11.66 -16.21
C GLU A 38 11.91 -11.62 -14.69
N GLY A 39 11.81 -10.41 -14.10
CA GLY A 39 11.95 -10.20 -12.65
C GLY A 39 10.86 -10.91 -11.85
N MET A 40 9.62 -10.83 -12.28
CA MET A 40 8.48 -11.47 -11.63
C MET A 40 8.61 -13.00 -11.63
N ALA A 41 9.04 -13.61 -12.74
CA ALA A 41 9.29 -15.05 -12.79
C ALA A 41 10.36 -15.47 -11.77
N MET A 42 11.48 -14.74 -11.71
CA MET A 42 12.54 -15.01 -10.75
C MET A 42 12.11 -14.77 -9.29
N LEU A 43 11.28 -13.79 -9.03
CA LEU A 43 10.73 -13.51 -7.68
C LEU A 43 9.74 -14.59 -7.25
N ALA A 44 8.88 -15.06 -8.16
CA ALA A 44 7.98 -16.17 -7.91
C ALA A 44 8.76 -17.47 -7.56
N ASP A 45 9.80 -17.78 -8.33
CA ASP A 45 10.70 -18.92 -8.06
C ASP A 45 11.42 -18.80 -6.71
N ALA A 46 11.68 -17.56 -6.26
CA ALA A 46 12.27 -17.28 -4.95
C ALA A 46 11.26 -17.33 -3.80
N GLY A 47 9.96 -17.50 -4.07
CA GLY A 47 8.90 -17.56 -3.06
C GLY A 47 8.42 -16.21 -2.56
N VAL A 48 8.52 -15.17 -3.39
CA VAL A 48 7.93 -13.85 -3.12
C VAL A 48 6.42 -13.91 -3.37
N ASP A 49 5.64 -13.24 -2.54
CA ASP A 49 4.17 -13.40 -2.52
C ASP A 49 3.46 -12.46 -3.51
N MET A 50 4.02 -11.27 -3.80
CA MET A 50 3.48 -10.33 -4.78
C MET A 50 4.50 -9.24 -5.16
N VAL A 51 4.21 -8.54 -6.27
CA VAL A 51 4.99 -7.36 -6.73
C VAL A 51 4.06 -6.14 -6.81
N GLU A 52 4.47 -5.05 -6.16
CA GLU A 52 3.79 -3.76 -6.22
C GLU A 52 4.39 -2.90 -7.33
N GLN A 53 3.53 -2.28 -8.12
CA GLN A 53 3.79 -1.32 -9.18
C GLN A 53 5.08 -1.58 -9.99
N PRO A 54 5.19 -2.71 -10.71
CA PRO A 54 6.44 -3.09 -11.38
C PRO A 54 6.88 -2.11 -12.48
N ILE A 55 5.93 -1.51 -13.19
CA ILE A 55 6.17 -0.63 -14.33
C ILE A 55 5.48 0.73 -14.14
N THR A 56 5.77 1.68 -15.03
CA THR A 56 5.17 3.02 -14.98
C THR A 56 3.64 2.97 -14.89
N ALA A 57 3.07 3.78 -14.01
CA ALA A 57 1.64 3.89 -13.76
C ALA A 57 0.82 4.29 -14.99
N SER A 58 1.43 4.99 -15.93
CA SER A 58 0.77 5.41 -17.18
C SER A 58 0.55 4.27 -18.18
N ASP A 59 1.32 3.19 -18.13
CA ASP A 59 1.22 2.04 -19.02
C ASP A 59 0.21 1.00 -18.52
N LYS A 60 -1.07 1.32 -18.64
CA LYS A 60 -2.16 0.40 -18.22
C LYS A 60 -2.19 -0.88 -19.07
N ALA A 61 -1.81 -0.79 -20.36
CA ALA A 61 -1.74 -1.95 -21.24
C ALA A 61 -0.59 -2.89 -20.83
N GLY A 62 0.55 -2.33 -20.45
CA GLY A 62 1.66 -3.10 -19.88
C GLY A 62 1.27 -3.78 -18.57
N LEU A 63 0.61 -3.07 -17.64
CA LEU A 63 0.11 -3.66 -16.39
C LEU A 63 -0.87 -4.80 -16.67
N GLN A 64 -1.83 -4.61 -17.58
CA GLN A 64 -2.77 -5.66 -18.01
C GLN A 64 -2.02 -6.90 -18.52
N ARG A 65 -1.02 -6.70 -19.38
CA ARG A 65 -0.21 -7.81 -19.93
C ARG A 65 0.52 -8.57 -18.83
N LEU A 66 1.07 -7.86 -17.84
CA LEU A 66 1.76 -8.48 -16.71
C LEU A 66 0.80 -9.27 -15.82
N THR A 67 -0.36 -8.71 -15.50
CA THR A 67 -1.41 -9.39 -14.70
C THR A 67 -1.90 -10.64 -15.42
N GLN A 68 -2.17 -10.55 -16.72
CA GLN A 68 -2.62 -11.69 -17.54
C GLN A 68 -1.56 -12.80 -17.68
N ALA A 69 -0.28 -12.48 -17.51
CA ALA A 69 0.78 -13.49 -17.48
C ALA A 69 0.66 -14.42 -16.26
N ASN A 70 -0.08 -14.02 -15.22
CA ASN A 70 -0.41 -14.81 -14.03
C ASN A 70 0.81 -15.50 -13.37
N ILE A 71 1.93 -14.79 -13.30
CA ILE A 71 3.19 -15.30 -12.73
C ILE A 71 3.19 -15.16 -11.22
N ILE A 72 2.87 -13.96 -10.74
CA ILE A 72 2.82 -13.57 -9.33
C ILE A 72 1.78 -12.42 -9.22
N PRO A 73 1.01 -12.31 -8.14
CA PRO A 73 0.03 -11.23 -7.98
C PRO A 73 0.67 -9.85 -8.13
N ILE A 74 -0.04 -8.95 -8.83
CA ILE A 74 0.37 -7.56 -9.04
C ILE A 74 -0.51 -6.62 -8.22
N MET A 75 0.13 -5.77 -7.42
CA MET A 75 -0.52 -4.67 -6.73
C MET A 75 -0.36 -3.38 -7.51
N ALA A 76 -1.47 -2.68 -7.78
CA ALA A 76 -1.45 -1.32 -8.30
C ALA A 76 -1.37 -0.33 -7.14
N ASP A 77 -0.39 0.58 -7.19
CA ASP A 77 -0.21 1.69 -6.26
C ASP A 77 -0.27 3.04 -6.99
N GLU A 78 0.80 3.48 -7.62
CA GLU A 78 0.83 4.76 -8.32
C GLU A 78 -0.12 4.80 -9.53
N ALA A 79 -0.64 3.66 -9.93
CA ALA A 79 -1.69 3.57 -10.93
C ALA A 79 -3.09 3.96 -10.41
N LEU A 80 -3.27 4.25 -9.10
CA LEU A 80 -4.55 4.47 -8.41
C LEU A 80 -4.66 5.86 -7.79
N HIS A 81 -4.86 6.90 -8.58
CA HIS A 81 -5.13 8.26 -8.09
C HIS A 81 -6.64 8.54 -8.03
N GLY A 82 -7.37 7.74 -7.26
CA GLY A 82 -8.79 7.90 -7.01
C GLY A 82 -9.70 7.01 -7.84
N PRO A 83 -11.03 7.21 -7.75
CA PRO A 83 -12.03 6.28 -8.30
C PRO A 83 -11.98 6.14 -9.82
N ARG A 84 -11.61 7.19 -10.55
CA ARG A 84 -11.48 7.14 -12.00
C ARG A 84 -10.40 6.16 -12.44
N ASP A 85 -9.22 6.25 -11.82
CA ASP A 85 -8.12 5.34 -12.13
C ASP A 85 -8.44 3.91 -11.70
N ALA A 86 -9.06 3.74 -10.53
CA ALA A 86 -9.53 2.44 -10.06
C ALA A 86 -10.48 1.78 -11.07
N PHE A 87 -11.42 2.55 -11.63
CA PHE A 87 -12.31 2.05 -12.69
C PHE A 87 -11.55 1.63 -13.95
N VAL A 88 -10.57 2.43 -14.39
CA VAL A 88 -9.75 2.11 -15.58
C VAL A 88 -8.93 0.84 -15.35
N VAL A 89 -8.23 0.73 -14.21
CA VAL A 89 -7.41 -0.44 -13.86
C VAL A 89 -8.29 -1.69 -13.73
N ALA A 90 -9.43 -1.59 -13.06
CA ALA A 90 -10.38 -2.69 -12.92
C ALA A 90 -10.95 -3.16 -14.25
N SER A 91 -11.41 -2.22 -15.09
CA SER A 91 -11.98 -2.53 -16.41
C SER A 91 -10.98 -3.18 -17.35
N ALA A 92 -9.70 -2.82 -17.24
CA ALA A 92 -8.60 -3.41 -17.99
C ALA A 92 -8.09 -4.73 -17.38
N GLN A 93 -8.54 -5.12 -16.19
CA GLN A 93 -7.95 -6.24 -15.44
C GLN A 93 -6.43 -6.09 -15.29
N ALA A 94 -5.97 -4.90 -14.92
CA ALA A 94 -4.57 -4.51 -14.92
C ALA A 94 -3.92 -4.59 -13.52
N ALA A 95 -4.57 -5.22 -12.56
CA ALA A 95 -4.03 -5.54 -11.24
C ALA A 95 -4.87 -6.62 -10.54
N ASP A 96 -4.25 -7.35 -9.63
CA ASP A 96 -4.87 -8.33 -8.73
C ASP A 96 -5.19 -7.73 -7.37
N ILE A 97 -4.48 -6.66 -6.99
CA ILE A 97 -4.57 -6.02 -5.69
C ILE A 97 -4.57 -4.50 -5.85
N PHE A 98 -5.39 -3.80 -5.09
CA PHE A 98 -5.39 -2.34 -4.98
C PHE A 98 -4.74 -1.88 -3.68
N ALA A 99 -3.66 -1.09 -3.76
CA ALA A 99 -3.12 -0.34 -2.64
C ALA A 99 -3.97 0.92 -2.40
N ILE A 100 -4.77 0.92 -1.34
CA ILE A 100 -5.69 2.02 -1.05
C ILE A 100 -4.99 3.01 -0.12
N LYS A 101 -4.80 4.23 -0.61
CA LYS A 101 -4.18 5.33 0.14
C LYS A 101 -5.11 6.54 0.14
N ILE A 102 -5.46 7.07 1.32
CA ILE A 102 -6.44 8.15 1.44
C ILE A 102 -6.00 9.45 0.75
N ASN A 103 -4.71 9.76 0.78
CA ASN A 103 -4.18 10.96 0.15
C ASN A 103 -4.12 10.86 -1.38
N GLN A 104 -3.72 9.73 -1.96
CA GLN A 104 -3.79 9.49 -3.41
C GLN A 104 -5.24 9.51 -3.93
N SER A 105 -6.18 9.03 -3.12
CA SER A 105 -7.59 8.92 -3.49
C SER A 105 -8.38 10.22 -3.33
N GLY A 106 -7.76 11.31 -2.85
CA GLY A 106 -8.44 12.58 -2.59
C GLY A 106 -9.25 12.60 -1.29
N GLY A 107 -8.89 11.76 -0.31
CA GLY A 107 -9.50 11.69 1.02
C GLY A 107 -10.28 10.41 1.27
N LEU A 108 -10.91 10.34 2.44
CA LEU A 108 -11.62 9.13 2.92
C LEU A 108 -12.71 8.65 1.96
N ARG A 109 -13.50 9.58 1.40
CA ARG A 109 -14.58 9.24 0.47
C ARG A 109 -14.03 8.62 -0.81
N GLY A 110 -13.03 9.26 -1.43
CA GLY A 110 -12.41 8.74 -2.65
C GLY A 110 -11.77 7.36 -2.42
N ALA A 111 -11.12 7.15 -1.28
CA ALA A 111 -10.55 5.86 -0.91
C ALA A 111 -11.62 4.77 -0.71
N ALA A 112 -12.77 5.12 -0.10
CA ALA A 112 -13.90 4.20 0.00
C ALA A 112 -14.48 3.84 -1.37
N GLU A 113 -14.57 4.80 -2.30
CA GLU A 113 -15.01 4.56 -3.67
C GLU A 113 -14.03 3.65 -4.45
N VAL A 114 -12.72 3.87 -4.29
CA VAL A 114 -11.67 2.96 -4.84
C VAL A 114 -11.84 1.54 -4.32
N ALA A 115 -12.04 1.37 -3.01
CA ALA A 115 -12.27 0.07 -2.40
C ALA A 115 -13.54 -0.61 -2.95
N ALA A 116 -14.64 0.16 -3.12
CA ALA A 116 -15.88 -0.37 -3.67
C ALA A 116 -15.74 -0.86 -5.11
N ILE A 117 -14.96 -0.13 -5.94
CA ILE A 117 -14.66 -0.52 -7.32
C ILE A 117 -13.82 -1.81 -7.33
N GLY A 118 -12.75 -1.87 -6.53
CA GLY A 118 -11.90 -3.06 -6.41
C GLY A 118 -12.72 -4.29 -6.01
N LYS A 119 -13.54 -4.16 -4.96
CA LYS A 119 -14.44 -5.24 -4.50
C LYS A 119 -15.41 -5.69 -5.58
N ALA A 120 -16.04 -4.76 -6.31
CA ALA A 120 -16.98 -5.08 -7.38
C ALA A 120 -16.31 -5.81 -8.56
N ALA A 121 -15.00 -5.58 -8.76
CA ALA A 121 -14.19 -6.22 -9.79
C ALA A 121 -13.45 -7.49 -9.34
N ASN A 122 -13.70 -7.98 -8.11
CA ASN A 122 -12.95 -9.10 -7.49
C ASN A 122 -11.44 -8.84 -7.37
N ILE A 123 -11.03 -7.59 -7.22
CA ILE A 123 -9.66 -7.19 -6.95
C ILE A 123 -9.47 -7.13 -5.43
N ALA A 124 -8.43 -7.78 -4.93
CA ALA A 124 -8.12 -7.78 -3.50
C ALA A 124 -7.72 -6.39 -3.01
N LEU A 125 -7.91 -6.13 -1.70
CA LEU A 125 -7.61 -4.84 -1.11
C LEU A 125 -6.42 -4.93 -0.16
N TYR A 126 -5.62 -3.87 -0.16
CA TYR A 126 -4.52 -3.62 0.75
C TYR A 126 -4.59 -2.18 1.28
N GLY A 127 -4.39 -2.00 2.57
CA GLY A 127 -4.36 -0.68 3.20
C GLY A 127 -2.96 -0.07 3.15
N GLY A 128 -2.67 0.68 2.10
CA GLY A 128 -1.37 1.33 1.89
C GLY A 128 -1.18 2.61 2.70
N THR A 129 0.05 3.13 2.71
CA THR A 129 0.44 4.39 3.37
C THR A 129 1.35 5.22 2.46
N MET A 130 1.43 6.53 2.78
CA MET A 130 2.47 7.44 2.29
C MET A 130 3.37 7.88 3.46
N LEU A 131 3.49 7.06 4.48
CA LEU A 131 4.22 7.32 5.73
C LEU A 131 3.67 8.53 6.49
N GLU A 132 2.34 8.67 6.49
CA GLU A 132 1.65 9.76 7.19
C GLU A 132 1.94 9.74 8.69
N GLY A 133 1.95 10.92 9.31
CA GLY A 133 1.89 11.06 10.76
C GLY A 133 0.56 10.57 11.34
N ALA A 134 0.41 10.67 12.65
CA ALA A 134 -0.69 10.04 13.39
C ALA A 134 -2.10 10.39 12.90
N VAL A 135 -2.34 11.62 12.44
CA VAL A 135 -3.67 12.04 11.95
C VAL A 135 -4.04 11.28 10.68
N GLY A 136 -3.16 11.24 9.69
CA GLY A 136 -3.38 10.53 8.43
C GLY A 136 -3.45 9.02 8.64
N THR A 137 -2.57 8.48 9.47
CA THR A 137 -2.57 7.05 9.83
C THR A 137 -3.87 6.64 10.52
N MET A 138 -4.36 7.43 11.48
CA MET A 138 -5.63 7.11 12.15
C MET A 138 -6.83 7.28 11.22
N ALA A 139 -6.81 8.26 10.31
CA ALA A 139 -7.85 8.39 9.30
C ALA A 139 -7.90 7.16 8.38
N SER A 140 -6.75 6.66 7.94
CA SER A 140 -6.65 5.41 7.18
C SER A 140 -7.15 4.22 7.99
N ALA A 141 -6.73 4.07 9.25
CA ALA A 141 -7.14 2.98 10.13
C ALA A 141 -8.66 2.94 10.34
N GLN A 142 -9.29 4.10 10.61
CA GLN A 142 -10.75 4.21 10.77
C GLN A 142 -11.48 3.77 9.49
N LEU A 143 -11.01 4.19 8.31
CA LEU A 143 -11.60 3.75 7.05
C LEU A 143 -11.41 2.25 6.83
N PHE A 144 -10.19 1.76 6.97
CA PHE A 144 -9.84 0.36 6.70
C PHE A 144 -10.56 -0.61 7.64
N SER A 145 -10.87 -0.19 8.87
CA SER A 145 -11.67 -0.98 9.82
C SER A 145 -13.12 -1.22 9.34
N THR A 146 -13.59 -0.46 8.37
CA THR A 146 -14.92 -0.66 7.77
C THR A 146 -14.94 -1.66 6.61
N PHE A 147 -13.78 -2.07 6.14
CA PHE A 147 -13.67 -3.03 5.06
C PHE A 147 -13.80 -4.46 5.61
N HIS A 148 -14.68 -5.26 5.01
CA HIS A 148 -14.90 -6.64 5.45
C HIS A 148 -13.71 -7.56 5.16
N ASP A 149 -12.93 -7.21 4.14
CA ASP A 149 -11.80 -8.01 3.67
C ASP A 149 -10.66 -7.10 3.25
N LEU A 150 -9.53 -7.25 3.96
CA LEU A 150 -8.23 -6.70 3.62
C LEU A 150 -7.24 -7.88 3.56
N ALA A 151 -7.43 -8.75 2.55
CA ALA A 151 -6.69 -10.00 2.44
C ALA A 151 -5.17 -9.84 2.53
N TRP A 152 -4.67 -8.68 2.12
CA TRP A 152 -3.25 -8.34 2.16
C TRP A 152 -2.83 -7.51 3.38
N GLY A 153 -3.76 -7.18 4.28
CA GLY A 153 -3.50 -6.41 5.50
C GLY A 153 -3.27 -4.91 5.26
N THR A 154 -2.49 -4.31 6.14
CA THR A 154 -2.18 -2.86 6.12
C THR A 154 -0.72 -2.60 6.50
N GLU A 155 -0.23 -1.38 6.24
CA GLU A 155 1.11 -0.90 6.62
C GLU A 155 1.04 0.46 7.35
N LEU A 156 0.28 0.55 8.42
CA LEU A 156 0.00 1.80 9.14
C LEU A 156 1.09 2.15 10.17
N PHE A 157 2.35 2.20 9.78
CA PHE A 157 3.50 2.38 10.67
C PHE A 157 4.17 3.75 10.60
N GLY A 158 3.70 4.67 9.76
CA GLY A 158 4.29 6.01 9.58
C GLY A 158 4.64 6.74 10.89
N PRO A 159 3.76 6.78 11.91
CA PRO A 159 4.05 7.41 13.19
C PRO A 159 5.26 6.81 13.93
N LEU A 160 5.57 5.53 13.73
CA LEU A 160 6.72 4.87 14.36
C LEU A 160 8.07 5.31 13.79
N LEU A 161 8.07 6.00 12.63
CA LEU A 161 9.27 6.57 12.02
C LEU A 161 9.59 7.98 12.51
N LEU A 162 8.67 8.61 13.24
CA LEU A 162 8.82 9.98 13.71
C LEU A 162 9.43 10.00 15.12
N THR A 163 10.29 10.96 15.37
CA THR A 163 10.86 11.21 16.69
C THR A 163 9.89 11.93 17.61
N GLU A 164 8.89 12.60 17.04
CA GLU A 164 7.87 13.35 17.75
C GLU A 164 6.59 13.45 16.93
N GLU A 165 5.44 13.36 17.60
CA GLU A 165 4.10 13.45 17.03
C GLU A 165 3.30 14.59 17.65
N ILE A 166 2.32 15.11 16.86
CA ILE A 166 1.47 16.25 17.25
C ILE A 166 0.29 15.85 18.14
N LEU A 167 0.21 14.63 18.60
CA LEU A 167 -0.85 14.15 19.49
C LEU A 167 -0.51 14.39 20.96
N ARG A 168 -1.53 14.57 21.80
CA ARG A 168 -1.41 14.54 23.28
C ARG A 168 -0.94 13.18 23.76
N GLU A 169 -1.57 12.13 23.25
CA GLU A 169 -1.22 10.74 23.51
C GLU A 169 -0.83 10.06 22.19
N PRO A 170 0.31 9.36 22.13
CA PRO A 170 0.75 8.67 20.92
C PRO A 170 -0.22 7.53 20.57
N LEU A 171 -0.26 7.17 19.29
CA LEU A 171 -1.00 6.00 18.83
C LEU A 171 -0.47 4.72 19.51
N GLN A 172 -1.39 3.83 19.85
CA GLN A 172 -1.06 2.58 20.53
C GLN A 172 -0.93 1.45 19.50
N TYR A 173 0.23 0.81 19.52
CA TYR A 173 0.50 -0.39 18.72
C TYR A 173 0.70 -1.56 19.68
N ARG A 174 -0.02 -2.66 19.46
CA ARG A 174 0.09 -3.88 20.25
C ARG A 174 0.01 -5.10 19.34
N ASP A 175 0.88 -6.06 19.56
CA ASP A 175 0.91 -7.32 18.82
C ASP A 175 0.86 -7.12 17.29
N PHE A 176 1.69 -6.20 16.77
CA PHE A 176 1.77 -5.79 15.37
C PHE A 176 0.48 -5.17 14.79
N ALA A 177 -0.44 -4.74 15.64
CA ALA A 177 -1.67 -4.06 15.23
C ALA A 177 -1.76 -2.65 15.82
N LEU A 178 -2.37 -1.73 15.06
CA LEU A 178 -2.74 -0.40 15.53
C LEU A 178 -4.09 -0.47 16.23
N GLU A 179 -4.16 -0.02 17.49
CA GLU A 179 -5.42 0.08 18.22
C GLU A 179 -6.27 1.24 17.70
N ILE A 180 -7.51 0.97 17.32
CA ILE A 180 -8.45 1.99 16.85
C ILE A 180 -9.34 2.46 18.00
N PRO A 181 -9.24 3.74 18.43
CA PRO A 181 -10.04 4.28 19.53
C PRO A 181 -11.54 4.31 19.20
N ARG A 182 -12.38 3.95 20.18
CA ARG A 182 -13.85 4.04 20.07
C ARG A 182 -14.36 5.37 20.61
N ARG A 183 -13.86 6.50 20.06
CA ARG A 183 -14.27 7.87 20.41
C ARG A 183 -14.74 8.59 19.15
N PRO A 184 -15.56 9.67 19.28
CA PRO A 184 -16.03 10.46 18.13
C PRO A 184 -14.88 10.98 17.26
N GLY A 185 -15.14 11.16 15.97
CA GLY A 185 -14.17 11.61 14.98
C GLY A 185 -13.11 10.54 14.73
N LEU A 186 -11.84 10.93 14.64
CA LEU A 186 -10.71 10.00 14.48
C LEU A 186 -10.33 9.31 15.80
N GLY A 187 -10.90 9.76 16.93
CA GLY A 187 -10.58 9.21 18.25
C GLY A 187 -9.23 9.65 18.83
N ILE A 188 -8.63 10.71 18.28
CA ILE A 188 -7.35 11.27 18.72
C ILE A 188 -7.49 12.75 19.08
N ASP A 189 -6.59 13.25 19.93
CA ASP A 189 -6.56 14.65 20.36
C ASP A 189 -5.21 15.28 20.01
N LEU A 190 -5.26 16.45 19.36
CA LEU A 190 -4.07 17.22 19.03
C LEU A 190 -3.50 17.92 20.27
N ASP A 191 -2.18 17.98 20.34
CA ASP A 191 -1.44 18.82 21.25
C ASP A 191 -1.15 20.16 20.57
N GLU A 192 -1.91 21.18 20.93
CA GLU A 192 -1.85 22.52 20.32
C GLU A 192 -0.46 23.19 20.50
N GLU A 193 0.24 22.92 21.60
CA GLU A 193 1.58 23.46 21.84
C GLU A 193 2.61 22.79 20.91
N LYS A 194 2.56 21.47 20.76
CA LYS A 194 3.40 20.73 19.80
C LYS A 194 3.11 21.18 18.39
N LEU A 195 1.83 21.29 18.02
CA LEU A 195 1.41 21.74 16.70
C LEU A 195 1.94 23.14 16.40
N ALA A 196 1.78 24.10 17.33
CA ALA A 196 2.28 25.45 17.17
C ALA A 196 3.82 25.52 17.04
N ARG A 197 4.54 24.63 17.73
CA ARG A 197 6.00 24.55 17.69
C ARG A 197 6.51 23.91 16.40
N LEU A 198 5.87 22.87 15.91
CA LEU A 198 6.33 22.06 14.76
C LEU A 198 5.87 22.60 13.40
N ARG A 199 4.85 23.46 13.36
CA ARG A 199 4.37 24.06 12.10
C ARG A 199 5.45 24.91 11.42
N ARG A 200 5.49 24.87 10.08
CA ARG A 200 6.49 25.59 9.26
C ARG A 200 5.98 26.88 8.66
N ASP A 201 4.66 27.12 8.68
CA ASP A 201 3.96 28.28 8.12
C ASP A 201 3.85 29.45 9.12
N ARG A 202 4.97 29.86 9.68
CA ARG A 202 5.07 31.00 10.62
C ARG A 202 5.20 32.32 9.91
#